data_fcc43c498c489789b0db624cf666c56f
#
_entry.id   fcc43c498c489789b0db624cf666c56f
#
_cell.length_a   1.000
_cell.length_b   1.000
_cell.length_c   1.000
_cell.angle_alpha   90.00
_cell.angle_beta   90.00
_cell.angle_gamma   90.00
#
_symmetry.space_group_name_H-M   'P 1'
#
loop_
_entity.id
_entity.type
_entity.pdbx_description
1 polymer ?
#
loop_
_entity_poly.entity_id
_entity_poly.type
_entity_poly.pdbx_seq_one_letter_code
_entity_poly.pdbx_strand_id
1 'polypeptide(L)'
;MVAAGGAPAAPKEAPPEEVLETVKSPIVGTFYEAPSPGAPPFVKVGDTVEMGQVLCIVEAMKLLNEIESDVAGEIVKKMAVNGQPIEYGQELFAIRPKK
;
A
#
# COMPACT_ATOMS: atom_id res chain seq x y z
N MET A 1 26.64 5.62 -27.68
CA MET A 1 26.23 5.32 -27.68
C MET A 1 26.02 5.25 -27.47
N VAL A 2 26.07 5.46 -27.45
CA VAL A 2 25.47 5.13 -27.29
C VAL A 2 25.24 5.06 -26.97
N ALA A 3 25.38 5.26 -27.04
CA ALA A 3 24.80 4.98 -26.79
C ALA A 3 24.50 4.89 -26.45
N ALA A 4 24.58 5.13 -26.53
CA ALA A 4 23.98 4.80 -26.21
C ALA A 4 23.55 4.58 -25.75
N GLY A 5 23.62 4.74 -25.72
CA GLY A 5 22.91 4.29 -25.40
C GLY A 5 22.60 4.10 -24.72
N GLY A 6 22.56 4.18 -24.64
CA GLY A 6 21.94 3.72 -24.13
C GLY A 6 21.72 3.50 -23.35
N ALA A 7 21.71 3.59 -23.37
CA ALA A 7 21.16 3.24 -22.74
C ALA A 7 20.82 2.95 -22.16
N PRO A 8 20.69 2.91 -22.10
CA PRO A 8 19.98 2.64 -21.48
C PRO A 8 19.64 2.29 -20.85
N ALA A 9 19.48 2.12 -20.84
CA ALA A 9 18.85 1.76 -20.26
C ALA A 9 18.55 1.31 -19.56
N ALA A 10 18.59 1.20 -19.56
CA ALA A 10 18.09 0.75 -18.99
C ALA A 10 17.75 0.27 -18.38
N PRO A 11 17.64 0.15 -18.38
CA PRO A 11 17.11 -0.29 -17.74
C PRO A 11 17.07 -0.89 -17.08
N LYS A 12 17.09 -1.09 -17.07
CA LYS A 12 16.91 -1.52 -16.47
C LYS A 12 16.61 -2.16 -15.78
N GLU A 13 16.74 -2.31 -15.72
CA GLU A 13 16.52 -2.74 -15.11
C GLU A 13 16.11 -3.22 -14.03
N ALA A 14 15.49 -2.71 -13.76
CA ALA A 14 14.82 -3.17 -12.59
C ALA A 14 14.46 -4.61 -12.74
N PRO A 15 14.50 -5.38 -11.69
CA PRO A 15 14.06 -6.75 -11.83
C PRO A 15 12.62 -6.75 -12.30
N PRO A 16 12.37 -7.24 -13.45
CA PRO A 16 11.01 -7.24 -13.96
C PRO A 16 10.09 -8.12 -13.16
N GLU A 17 10.66 -8.98 -12.39
CA GLU A 17 9.84 -9.94 -11.66
C GLU A 17 9.22 -9.38 -10.41
N GLU A 18 9.56 -8.14 -10.06
CA GLU A 18 8.99 -7.54 -8.86
C GLU A 18 7.61 -6.99 -9.20
N VAL A 19 6.61 -7.83 -9.07
CA VAL A 19 5.22 -7.41 -9.31
C VAL A 19 4.59 -7.15 -7.96
N LEU A 20 4.17 -5.93 -7.74
CA LEU A 20 3.55 -5.54 -6.48
C LEU A 20 2.06 -5.36 -6.67
N GLU A 21 1.31 -5.77 -5.66
CA GLU A 21 -0.12 -5.51 -5.62
C GLU A 21 -0.34 -4.26 -4.79
N THR A 22 -1.19 -3.37 -5.28
CA THR A 22 -1.50 -2.17 -4.50
C THR A 22 -2.88 -2.30 -3.90
N VAL A 23 -3.01 -1.87 -2.65
CA VAL A 23 -4.29 -1.80 -1.97
C VAL A 23 -4.78 -0.37 -2.13
N LYS A 24 -5.95 -0.21 -2.73
CA LYS A 24 -6.51 1.10 -3.03
C LYS A 24 -7.72 1.35 -2.17
N SER A 25 -8.00 2.62 -1.92
CA SER A 25 -9.15 2.98 -1.12
C SER A 25 -10.43 2.84 -1.92
N PRO A 26 -11.43 2.14 -1.40
CA PRO A 26 -12.71 2.02 -2.07
C PRO A 26 -13.63 3.20 -1.82
N ILE A 27 -13.18 4.20 -1.08
CA ILE A 27 -14.05 5.27 -0.65
C ILE A 27 -13.21 6.52 -0.38
N VAL A 28 -13.85 7.69 -0.48
CA VAL A 28 -13.23 8.95 -0.12
C VAL A 28 -13.32 9.11 1.39
N GLY A 29 -12.22 9.48 2.04
CA GLY A 29 -12.24 9.66 3.48
C GLY A 29 -10.89 10.07 4.02
N THR A 30 -10.64 9.72 5.28
CA THR A 30 -9.40 10.04 5.97
C THR A 30 -8.72 8.75 6.38
N PHE A 31 -7.43 8.67 6.09
CA PHE A 31 -6.63 7.48 6.38
C PHE A 31 -6.21 7.45 7.84
N TYR A 32 -6.41 6.30 8.50
CA TYR A 32 -5.88 6.05 9.83
C TYR A 32 -5.14 4.73 9.83
N GLU A 33 -3.92 4.75 10.32
CA GLU A 33 -3.08 3.55 10.32
C GLU A 33 -3.36 2.66 11.53
N ALA A 34 -4.12 3.17 12.50
CA ALA A 34 -4.37 2.46 13.76
C ALA A 34 -5.82 2.60 14.13
N PRO A 35 -6.34 1.73 15.02
CA PRO A 35 -7.76 1.78 15.37
C PRO A 35 -8.14 3.01 16.20
N SER A 36 -7.17 3.62 16.86
CA SER A 36 -7.44 4.83 17.63
C SER A 36 -6.15 5.61 17.80
N PRO A 37 -6.25 6.89 18.17
CA PRO A 37 -5.05 7.70 18.40
C PRO A 37 -4.18 7.06 19.47
N GLY A 38 -2.89 7.00 19.21
CA GLY A 38 -1.94 6.45 20.16
C GLY A 38 -1.83 4.93 20.15
N ALA A 39 -2.70 4.24 19.43
CA ALA A 39 -2.61 2.79 19.32
C ALA A 39 -1.53 2.41 18.30
N PRO A 40 -0.97 1.20 18.42
CA PRO A 40 -0.01 0.75 17.41
C PRO A 40 -0.69 0.61 16.05
N PRO A 41 0.04 0.86 14.97
CA PRO A 41 -0.55 0.68 13.64
C PRO A 41 -0.90 -0.78 13.40
N PHE A 42 -1.91 -0.98 12.54
CA PHE A 42 -2.30 -2.34 12.16
C PHE A 42 -1.13 -3.09 11.53
N VAL A 43 -0.37 -2.41 10.67
CA VAL A 43 0.77 -3.02 9.98
C VAL A 43 1.85 -1.96 9.76
N LYS A 44 3.07 -2.44 9.53
CA LYS A 44 4.20 -1.59 9.22
C LYS A 44 4.91 -2.16 8.00
N VAL A 45 5.71 -1.33 7.34
CA VAL A 45 6.55 -1.79 6.24
C VAL A 45 7.43 -2.92 6.77
N GLY A 46 7.46 -4.02 6.02
CA GLY A 46 8.18 -5.21 6.42
C GLY A 46 7.33 -6.29 7.03
N ASP A 47 6.10 -5.95 7.41
CA ASP A 47 5.21 -6.95 8.00
C ASP A 47 4.68 -7.88 6.94
N THR A 48 4.46 -9.14 7.34
CA THR A 48 3.78 -10.12 6.52
C THR A 48 2.30 -10.07 6.85
N VAL A 49 1.47 -10.06 5.82
CA VAL A 49 0.02 -9.98 6.01
C VAL A 49 -0.65 -11.14 5.30
N GLU A 50 -1.84 -11.47 5.77
CA GLU A 50 -2.67 -12.51 5.17
C GLU A 50 -3.82 -11.88 4.41
N MET A 51 -4.39 -12.63 3.48
CA MET A 51 -5.58 -12.18 2.79
C MET A 51 -6.69 -11.94 3.82
N GLY A 52 -7.35 -10.80 3.72
CA GLY A 52 -8.42 -10.45 4.65
C GLY A 52 -7.95 -9.75 5.92
N GLN A 53 -6.65 -9.61 6.09
CA GLN A 53 -6.13 -8.93 7.28
C GLN A 53 -6.34 -7.43 7.15
N VAL A 54 -6.79 -6.79 8.23
CA VAL A 54 -7.02 -5.35 8.23
C VAL A 54 -5.70 -4.61 8.17
N LEU A 55 -5.57 -3.69 7.23
CA LEU A 55 -4.36 -2.91 7.03
C LEU A 55 -4.48 -1.49 7.57
N CYS A 56 -5.67 -0.93 7.48
CA CYS A 56 -5.89 0.46 7.89
C CYS A 56 -7.37 0.72 7.95
N ILE A 57 -7.71 1.94 8.35
CA ILE A 57 -9.09 2.40 8.37
C ILE A 57 -9.18 3.65 7.52
N VAL A 58 -10.25 3.75 6.74
CA VAL A 58 -10.60 5.00 6.07
C VAL A 58 -11.92 5.46 6.65
N GLU A 59 -11.90 6.58 7.33
CA GLU A 59 -13.10 7.15 7.92
C GLU A 59 -13.82 8.00 6.90
N ALA A 60 -15.09 7.68 6.66
CA ALA A 60 -15.91 8.40 5.70
C ALA A 60 -17.31 8.52 6.26
N MET A 61 -17.85 9.74 6.26
CA MET A 61 -19.23 9.96 6.68
C MET A 61 -19.52 9.39 8.06
N LYS A 62 -18.57 9.59 8.97
CA LYS A 62 -18.67 9.15 10.37
C LYS A 62 -18.65 7.64 10.56
N LEU A 63 -18.29 6.91 9.50
CA LEU A 63 -18.15 5.47 9.58
C LEU A 63 -16.68 5.10 9.41
N LEU A 64 -16.25 4.10 10.15
CA LEU A 64 -14.88 3.61 10.06
C LEU A 64 -14.88 2.40 9.15
N ASN A 65 -14.26 2.55 7.99
CA ASN A 65 -14.21 1.47 7.02
C ASN A 65 -12.86 0.77 7.12
N GLU A 66 -12.89 -0.50 7.51
CA GLU A 66 -11.67 -1.28 7.60
C GLU A 66 -11.26 -1.74 6.21
N ILE A 67 -10.02 -1.48 5.86
CA ILE A 67 -9.48 -1.85 4.56
C ILE A 67 -8.64 -3.09 4.76
N GLU A 68 -8.97 -4.14 4.03
CA GLU A 68 -8.33 -5.45 4.18
C GLU A 68 -7.42 -5.73 3.01
N SER A 69 -6.42 -6.56 3.25
CA SER A 69 -5.54 -6.99 2.20
C SER A 69 -6.23 -7.99 1.29
N ASP A 70 -6.06 -7.81 -0.02
CA ASP A 70 -6.58 -8.75 -1.00
C ASP A 70 -5.65 -9.91 -1.25
N VAL A 71 -4.43 -9.84 -0.74
CA VAL A 71 -3.42 -10.86 -1.00
C VAL A 71 -2.62 -11.11 0.26
N ALA A 72 -2.02 -12.29 0.33
CA ALA A 72 -1.03 -12.60 1.36
C ALA A 72 0.33 -12.17 0.82
N GLY A 73 1.12 -11.54 1.66
CA GLY A 73 2.44 -11.10 1.24
C GLY A 73 3.08 -10.19 2.24
N GLU A 74 4.05 -9.44 1.76
CA GLU A 74 4.83 -8.54 2.61
C GLU A 74 4.54 -7.10 2.24
N ILE A 75 4.30 -6.25 3.24
CA ILE A 75 4.13 -4.82 3.02
C ILE A 75 5.48 -4.22 2.65
N VAL A 76 5.61 -3.73 1.43
CA VAL A 76 6.87 -3.13 0.99
C VAL A 76 6.81 -1.62 0.97
N LYS A 77 5.61 -1.05 0.95
CA LYS A 77 5.50 0.40 0.91
C LYS A 77 4.18 0.84 1.51
N LYS A 78 4.22 1.91 2.28
CA LYS A 78 3.03 2.56 2.80
C LYS A 78 2.95 3.93 2.13
N MET A 79 1.88 4.15 1.37
CA MET A 79 1.78 5.33 0.53
C MET A 79 0.88 6.41 1.09
N ALA A 80 0.22 6.14 2.22
CA ALA A 80 -0.63 7.13 2.87
C ALA A 80 -0.09 7.43 4.25
N VAL A 81 -0.33 8.65 4.69
CA VAL A 81 0.13 9.13 5.99
C VAL A 81 -1.07 9.22 6.92
N ASN A 82 -0.87 8.86 8.18
CA ASN A 82 -1.93 8.90 9.17
C ASN A 82 -2.58 10.29 9.21
N GLY A 83 -3.90 10.33 9.08
CA GLY A 83 -4.65 11.58 9.07
C GLY A 83 -4.78 12.24 7.71
N GLN A 84 -4.23 11.63 6.66
CA GLN A 84 -4.24 12.22 5.33
C GLN A 84 -5.61 12.05 4.67
N PRO A 85 -6.11 13.07 3.96
CA PRO A 85 -7.31 12.88 3.14
C PRO A 85 -7.02 11.92 2.00
N ILE A 86 -7.96 11.03 1.74
CA ILE A 86 -7.81 9.97 0.76
C ILE A 86 -8.91 10.07 -0.26
N GLU A 87 -8.57 9.88 -1.54
CA GLU A 87 -9.53 9.86 -2.61
C GLU A 87 -9.82 8.44 -3.06
N TYR A 88 -10.95 8.26 -3.68
CA TYR A 88 -11.32 6.96 -4.22
C TYR A 88 -10.24 6.46 -5.17
N GLY A 89 -9.82 5.23 -4.99
CA GLY A 89 -8.82 4.63 -5.85
C GLY A 89 -7.39 5.00 -5.53
N GLN A 90 -7.19 5.83 -4.51
CA GLN A 90 -5.84 6.21 -4.13
C GLN A 90 -5.12 5.01 -3.54
N GLU A 91 -3.85 4.84 -3.90
CA GLU A 91 -3.05 3.72 -3.42
C GLU A 91 -2.64 3.93 -1.97
N LEU A 92 -2.84 2.93 -1.15
CA LEU A 92 -2.55 3.01 0.28
C LEU A 92 -1.32 2.21 0.66
N PHE A 93 -1.19 1.02 0.10
CA PHE A 93 -0.06 0.13 0.39
C PHE A 93 0.36 -0.59 -0.86
N ALA A 94 1.63 -0.95 -0.92
CA ALA A 94 2.13 -1.88 -1.93
C ALA A 94 2.58 -3.14 -1.23
N ILE A 95 2.16 -4.29 -1.74
CA ILE A 95 2.41 -5.58 -1.13
C ILE A 95 3.11 -6.47 -2.15
N ARG A 96 4.18 -7.12 -1.72
CA ARG A 96 4.83 -8.15 -2.53
C ARG A 96 4.11 -9.46 -2.26
N PRO A 97 3.36 -9.99 -3.24
CA PRO A 97 2.59 -11.18 -2.99
C PRO A 97 3.49 -12.37 -2.66
N LYS A 98 2.98 -13.19 -1.76
CA LYS A 98 3.65 -14.41 -1.39
C LYS A 98 3.31 -15.49 -2.40
N LYS A 99 4.30 -16.25 -2.79
CA LYS A 99 4.09 -17.33 -3.75
C LYS A 99 3.94 -18.66 -3.10
#